data_701966ec3ed6b238445720ef3cb1fb8d
#
_entry.id   701966ec3ed6b238445720ef3cb1fb8d
#
_cell.length_a   1.000
_cell.length_b   1.000
_cell.length_c   1.000
_cell.angle_alpha   90.00
_cell.angle_beta   90.00
_cell.angle_gamma   90.00
#
_symmetry.space_group_name_H-M   'P 1'
#
loop_
_entity.id
_entity.type
_entity.pdbx_description
1 polymer ?
#
loop_
_entity_poly.entity_id
_entity_poly.type
_entity_poly.pdbx_seq_one_letter_code
_entity_poly.pdbx_strand_id
1 'polypeptide(L)'
;MFSCVPISKFNEIQQKADKCSEENTDNKSKIESLEVSNKELASKIDQFSNDNAQLLKDTLAQYQQIKQMQLDYNKLGSDYNDLKQAEENLSKGSAAETKKLLAQLQSTQQDLQKREDELRKLEGNFNEKQQKFDLLSIELEKRNEKMKEMESILNRKDSVVNALKNKVSAALLGLENNGLSVKIKNGKVYISLEEKLLFKSGSTSVDQGGVNALKKLTKVLEQNTDINIMIEGHTDDIPYRTDAAIKDNWDLSVKRSTAIIRILLDGSSINPIRLTAAGRGEFLPVDTAKTAEARQKNRRIEIILTPKLDELFKILDNN
;
A
#
# COMPACT_ATOMS: atom_id res chain seq x y z
N MET A 1 51.68 -5.24 9.53
CA MET A 1 51.07 -6.53 9.23
C MET A 1 49.83 -6.31 8.39
N PHE A 2 49.94 -6.60 7.10
CA PHE A 2 48.79 -6.51 6.20
C PHE A 2 47.91 -7.75 6.42
N SER A 3 46.76 -7.57 7.00
CA SER A 3 45.79 -8.65 7.15
C SER A 3 45.06 -8.80 5.82
N CYS A 4 45.51 -9.75 4.99
CA CYS A 4 44.75 -10.17 3.82
C CYS A 4 43.50 -10.89 4.27
N VAL A 5 42.36 -10.35 3.93
CA VAL A 5 41.09 -11.09 4.08
C VAL A 5 41.11 -12.29 3.12
N PRO A 6 40.81 -13.49 3.58
CA PRO A 6 40.75 -14.63 2.70
C PRO A 6 39.74 -14.44 1.59
N ILE A 7 40.09 -14.77 0.35
CA ILE A 7 39.26 -14.69 -0.84
C ILE A 7 37.86 -15.33 -0.61
N SER A 8 37.82 -16.40 0.19
CA SER A 8 36.56 -17.05 0.56
C SER A 8 35.62 -16.15 1.34
N LYS A 9 36.12 -15.33 2.26
CA LYS A 9 35.28 -14.37 3.00
C LYS A 9 34.84 -13.20 2.14
N PHE A 10 35.68 -12.79 1.21
CA PHE A 10 35.29 -11.75 0.23
C PHE A 10 34.15 -12.25 -0.66
N ASN A 11 34.29 -13.49 -1.20
CA ASN A 11 33.26 -14.08 -2.04
C ASN A 11 31.95 -14.32 -1.27
N GLU A 12 32.03 -14.70 0.00
CA GLU A 12 30.83 -14.88 0.85
C GLU A 12 30.10 -13.56 1.09
N ILE A 13 30.85 -12.48 1.30
CA ILE A 13 30.27 -11.14 1.48
C ILE A 13 29.73 -10.61 0.15
N GLN A 14 30.44 -10.87 -0.94
CA GLN A 14 29.97 -10.55 -2.28
C GLN A 14 28.64 -11.25 -2.58
N GLN A 15 28.57 -12.57 -2.33
CA GLN A 15 27.31 -13.32 -2.52
C GLN A 15 26.16 -12.81 -1.63
N LYS A 16 26.48 -12.40 -0.40
CA LYS A 16 25.47 -11.79 0.49
C LYS A 16 25.02 -10.43 0.00
N ALA A 17 25.94 -9.62 -0.52
CA ALA A 17 25.61 -8.33 -1.11
C ALA A 17 24.78 -8.47 -2.40
N ASP A 18 25.13 -9.41 -3.26
CA ASP A 18 24.40 -9.72 -4.48
C ASP A 18 22.98 -10.21 -4.15
N LYS A 19 22.85 -11.12 -3.20
CA LYS A 19 21.56 -11.62 -2.71
C LYS A 19 20.70 -10.53 -2.11
N CYS A 20 21.30 -9.63 -1.33
CA CYS A 20 20.58 -8.48 -0.79
C CYS A 20 20.17 -7.48 -1.87
N SER A 21 20.99 -7.31 -2.90
CA SER A 21 20.64 -6.50 -4.07
C SER A 21 19.47 -7.09 -4.85
N GLU A 22 19.46 -8.42 -5.00
CA GLU A 22 18.36 -9.16 -5.64
C GLU A 22 17.08 -9.05 -4.80
N GLU A 23 17.17 -9.31 -3.49
CA GLU A 23 16.03 -9.14 -2.57
C GLU A 23 15.50 -7.69 -2.54
N ASN A 24 16.38 -6.70 -2.71
CA ASN A 24 16.00 -5.29 -2.76
C ASN A 24 15.30 -4.93 -4.08
N THR A 25 15.75 -5.51 -5.21
CA THR A 25 15.03 -5.39 -6.49
C THR A 25 13.69 -6.08 -6.46
N ASP A 26 13.62 -7.27 -5.87
CA ASP A 26 12.37 -8.00 -5.68
C ASP A 26 11.38 -7.25 -4.79
N ASN A 27 11.88 -6.71 -3.68
CA ASN A 27 11.06 -5.88 -2.80
C ASN A 27 10.58 -4.60 -3.48
N LYS A 28 11.40 -3.98 -4.31
CA LYS A 28 11.03 -2.80 -5.08
C LYS A 28 9.94 -3.13 -6.11
N SER A 29 10.10 -4.23 -6.84
CA SER A 29 9.08 -4.73 -7.76
C SER A 29 7.76 -5.06 -7.04
N LYS A 30 7.87 -5.65 -5.83
CA LYS A 30 6.71 -5.92 -4.98
C LYS A 30 6.01 -4.64 -4.51
N ILE A 31 6.77 -3.62 -4.15
CA ILE A 31 6.22 -2.31 -3.78
C ILE A 31 5.50 -1.68 -4.98
N GLU A 32 6.13 -1.66 -6.15
CA GLU A 32 5.52 -1.14 -7.37
C GLU A 32 4.23 -1.90 -7.72
N SER A 33 4.25 -3.23 -7.61
CA SER A 33 3.06 -4.05 -7.86
C SER A 33 1.93 -3.77 -6.84
N LEU A 34 2.29 -3.55 -5.58
CA LEU A 34 1.33 -3.22 -4.53
C LEU A 34 0.77 -1.80 -4.69
N GLU A 35 1.59 -0.84 -5.13
CA GLU A 35 1.12 0.51 -5.46
C GLU A 35 0.14 0.50 -6.63
N VAL A 36 0.41 -0.29 -7.67
CA VAL A 36 -0.52 -0.52 -8.79
C VAL A 36 -1.81 -1.16 -8.28
N SER A 37 -1.70 -2.22 -7.48
CA SER A 37 -2.87 -2.90 -6.90
C SER A 37 -3.70 -1.98 -5.99
N ASN A 38 -3.06 -1.15 -5.19
CA ASN A 38 -3.75 -0.16 -4.36
C ASN A 38 -4.49 0.88 -5.21
N LYS A 39 -3.88 1.33 -6.30
CA LYS A 39 -4.51 2.27 -7.23
C LYS A 39 -5.70 1.63 -7.96
N GLU A 40 -5.56 0.37 -8.36
CA GLU A 40 -6.67 -0.40 -8.94
C GLU A 40 -7.81 -0.62 -7.93
N LEU A 41 -7.47 -0.94 -6.68
CA LEU A 41 -8.45 -1.11 -5.62
C LEU A 41 -9.18 0.20 -5.30
N ALA A 42 -8.46 1.32 -5.23
CA ALA A 42 -9.07 2.64 -5.05
C ALA A 42 -10.05 2.96 -6.20
N SER A 43 -9.63 2.73 -7.45
CA SER A 43 -10.50 2.90 -8.61
C SER A 43 -11.75 2.00 -8.56
N LYS A 44 -11.60 0.75 -8.11
CA LYS A 44 -12.74 -0.16 -7.92
C LYS A 44 -13.68 0.30 -6.80
N ILE A 45 -13.15 0.83 -5.71
CA ILE A 45 -13.96 1.40 -4.62
C ILE A 45 -14.79 2.59 -5.14
N ASP A 46 -14.17 3.50 -5.89
CA ASP A 46 -14.89 4.62 -6.48
C ASP A 46 -15.97 4.15 -7.47
N GLN A 47 -15.65 3.15 -8.28
CA GLN A 47 -16.61 2.53 -9.19
C GLN A 47 -17.78 1.90 -8.44
N PHE A 48 -17.52 1.09 -7.42
CA PHE A 48 -18.59 0.49 -6.60
C PHE A 48 -19.41 1.53 -5.85
N SER A 49 -18.80 2.62 -5.40
CA SER A 49 -19.53 3.73 -4.76
C SER A 49 -20.50 4.38 -5.74
N ASN A 50 -20.06 4.61 -6.97
CA ASN A 50 -20.90 5.16 -8.02
C ASN A 50 -22.00 4.19 -8.44
N ASP A 51 -21.69 2.90 -8.58
CA ASP A 51 -22.66 1.86 -8.89
C ASP A 51 -23.74 1.74 -7.80
N ASN A 52 -23.34 1.81 -6.53
CA ASN A 52 -24.26 1.82 -5.40
C ASN A 52 -25.18 3.05 -5.42
N ALA A 53 -24.63 4.24 -5.69
CA ALA A 53 -25.42 5.44 -5.79
C ALA A 53 -26.43 5.35 -6.96
N GLN A 54 -26.02 4.78 -8.09
CA GLN A 54 -26.90 4.57 -9.24
C GLN A 54 -27.97 3.51 -8.93
N LEU A 55 -27.61 2.40 -8.31
CA LEU A 55 -28.54 1.34 -7.89
C LEU A 55 -29.61 1.86 -6.92
N LEU A 56 -29.22 2.71 -5.96
CA LEU A 56 -30.17 3.37 -5.05
C LEU A 56 -31.15 4.24 -5.80
N LYS A 57 -30.66 5.04 -6.75
CA LYS A 57 -31.51 5.89 -7.59
C LYS A 57 -32.50 5.07 -8.43
N ASP A 58 -32.00 4.02 -9.06
CA ASP A 58 -32.82 3.10 -9.86
C ASP A 58 -33.86 2.36 -9.01
N THR A 59 -33.46 1.94 -7.82
CA THR A 59 -34.36 1.27 -6.85
C THR A 59 -35.49 2.21 -6.42
N LEU A 60 -35.15 3.46 -6.12
CA LEU A 60 -36.15 4.48 -5.75
C LEU A 60 -37.11 4.74 -6.92
N ALA A 61 -36.59 4.87 -8.13
CA ALA A 61 -37.41 5.08 -9.33
C ALA A 61 -38.36 3.89 -9.58
N GLN A 62 -37.85 2.67 -9.44
CA GLN A 62 -38.66 1.45 -9.56
C GLN A 62 -39.75 1.35 -8.48
N TYR A 63 -39.39 1.70 -7.23
CA TYR A 63 -40.38 1.75 -6.15
C TYR A 63 -41.54 2.72 -6.46
N GLN A 64 -41.21 3.90 -6.99
CA GLN A 64 -42.22 4.87 -7.41
C GLN A 64 -43.08 4.34 -8.55
N GLN A 65 -42.50 3.63 -9.53
CA GLN A 65 -43.24 3.00 -10.61
C GLN A 65 -44.18 1.88 -10.08
N ILE A 66 -43.67 1.03 -9.20
CA ILE A 66 -44.50 -0.03 -8.57
C ILE A 66 -45.68 0.59 -7.84
N LYS A 67 -45.44 1.64 -7.06
CA LYS A 67 -46.50 2.35 -6.33
C LYS A 67 -47.56 2.94 -7.28
N GLN A 68 -47.10 3.55 -8.38
CA GLN A 68 -48.02 4.06 -9.38
C GLN A 68 -48.82 2.97 -10.07
N MET A 69 -48.17 1.87 -10.47
CA MET A 69 -48.85 0.71 -11.05
C MET A 69 -49.88 0.10 -10.09
N GLN A 70 -49.57 0.04 -8.79
CA GLN A 70 -50.47 -0.42 -7.76
C GLN A 70 -51.75 0.45 -7.69
N LEU A 71 -51.58 1.77 -7.77
CA LEU A 71 -52.71 2.69 -7.80
C LEU A 71 -53.54 2.50 -9.07
N ASP A 72 -52.89 2.38 -10.22
CA ASP A 72 -53.55 2.15 -11.50
C ASP A 72 -54.30 0.82 -11.54
N TYR A 73 -53.67 -0.25 -10.95
CA TYR A 73 -54.30 -1.58 -10.82
C TYR A 73 -55.54 -1.51 -9.95
N ASN A 74 -55.46 -0.85 -8.79
CA ASN A 74 -56.63 -0.68 -7.91
C ASN A 74 -57.75 0.09 -8.57
N LYS A 75 -57.40 1.15 -9.32
CA LYS A 75 -58.36 1.92 -10.08
C LYS A 75 -59.03 1.08 -11.17
N LEU A 76 -58.24 0.31 -11.92
CA LEU A 76 -58.74 -0.59 -12.95
C LEU A 76 -59.63 -1.69 -12.38
N GLY A 77 -59.28 -2.17 -11.18
CA GLY A 77 -60.13 -3.12 -10.42
C GLY A 77 -61.46 -2.54 -10.01
N SER A 78 -61.50 -1.25 -9.59
CA SER A 78 -62.74 -0.53 -9.32
C SER A 78 -63.59 -0.36 -10.58
N ASP A 79 -62.98 0.12 -11.67
CA ASP A 79 -63.66 0.32 -12.96
C ASP A 79 -64.22 -1.00 -13.50
N TYR A 80 -63.48 -2.11 -13.32
CA TYR A 80 -63.97 -3.46 -13.66
C TYR A 80 -65.20 -3.86 -12.85
N ASN A 81 -65.22 -3.60 -11.53
CA ASN A 81 -66.31 -3.92 -10.67
C ASN A 81 -67.55 -3.04 -11.01
N ASP A 82 -67.32 -1.77 -11.29
CA ASP A 82 -68.40 -0.86 -11.70
C ASP A 82 -69.03 -1.29 -13.04
N LEU A 83 -68.20 -1.70 -14.00
CA LEU A 83 -68.65 -2.26 -15.27
C LEU A 83 -69.42 -3.55 -15.08
N LYS A 84 -68.96 -4.45 -14.21
CA LYS A 84 -69.64 -5.71 -13.90
C LYS A 84 -70.98 -5.47 -13.25
N GLN A 85 -71.05 -4.46 -12.35
CA GLN A 85 -72.28 -4.11 -11.68
C GLN A 85 -73.27 -3.44 -12.66
N ALA A 86 -72.79 -2.63 -13.62
CA ALA A 86 -73.57 -2.10 -14.72
C ALA A 86 -74.09 -3.20 -15.67
N GLU A 87 -73.25 -4.22 -15.97
CA GLU A 87 -73.66 -5.41 -16.74
C GLU A 87 -74.83 -6.17 -16.06
N GLU A 88 -74.73 -6.41 -14.72
CA GLU A 88 -75.79 -7.02 -13.96
C GLU A 88 -77.10 -6.23 -13.97
N ASN A 89 -77.03 -4.91 -13.95
CA ASN A 89 -78.18 -4.03 -14.02
C ASN A 89 -78.81 -3.92 -15.44
N LEU A 90 -77.96 -4.02 -16.49
CA LEU A 90 -78.44 -3.93 -17.89
C LEU A 90 -78.92 -5.26 -18.49
N SER A 91 -78.69 -6.40 -17.82
CA SER A 91 -79.29 -7.67 -18.26
C SER A 91 -80.79 -7.60 -18.28
N LYS A 92 -81.39 -6.46 -17.85
CA LYS A 92 -82.82 -6.17 -17.90
C LYS A 92 -83.23 -5.26 -19.08
N GLY A 93 -82.32 -4.79 -19.96
CA GLY A 93 -82.67 -3.97 -21.08
C GLY A 93 -81.74 -4.10 -22.26
N SER A 94 -82.04 -3.98 -23.43
CA SER A 94 -81.44 -3.89 -24.75
C SER A 94 -80.18 -4.74 -25.07
N ALA A 95 -80.33 -5.70 -25.98
CA ALA A 95 -79.25 -6.63 -26.45
C ALA A 95 -78.06 -5.91 -27.12
N ALA A 96 -78.16 -4.71 -27.67
CA ALA A 96 -77.12 -3.96 -28.29
C ALA A 96 -76.18 -3.30 -27.26
N GLU A 97 -76.77 -2.80 -26.18
CA GLU A 97 -76.04 -2.14 -25.07
C GLU A 97 -75.26 -3.18 -24.22
N THR A 98 -75.88 -4.34 -23.99
CA THR A 98 -75.23 -5.48 -23.35
C THR A 98 -74.02 -5.98 -24.14
N LYS A 99 -74.09 -6.01 -25.48
CA LYS A 99 -72.96 -6.40 -26.34
C LYS A 99 -71.80 -5.38 -26.28
N LYS A 100 -72.08 -4.09 -26.22
CA LYS A 100 -71.10 -3.03 -26.07
C LYS A 100 -70.39 -3.10 -24.72
N LEU A 101 -71.16 -3.30 -23.64
CA LEU A 101 -70.65 -3.42 -22.29
C LEU A 101 -69.78 -4.71 -22.10
N LEU A 102 -70.24 -5.85 -22.67
CA LEU A 102 -69.43 -7.07 -22.69
C LEU A 102 -68.09 -6.87 -23.40
N ALA A 103 -68.04 -6.17 -24.53
CA ALA A 103 -66.82 -5.85 -25.23
C ALA A 103 -65.87 -4.94 -24.37
N GLN A 104 -66.48 -3.94 -23.68
CA GLN A 104 -65.71 -3.10 -22.77
C GLN A 104 -65.19 -3.89 -21.56
N LEU A 105 -66.02 -4.73 -20.97
CA LEU A 105 -65.63 -5.62 -19.85
C LEU A 105 -64.48 -6.54 -20.25
N GLN A 106 -64.56 -7.15 -21.41
CA GLN A 106 -63.48 -8.02 -21.95
C GLN A 106 -62.21 -7.25 -22.21
N SER A 107 -62.25 -6.03 -22.77
CA SER A 107 -61.11 -5.17 -22.95
C SER A 107 -60.47 -4.77 -21.63
N THR A 108 -61.30 -4.35 -20.64
CA THR A 108 -60.82 -3.99 -19.30
C THR A 108 -60.14 -5.15 -18.59
N GLN A 109 -60.72 -6.36 -18.73
CA GLN A 109 -60.16 -7.60 -18.17
C GLN A 109 -58.81 -7.95 -18.81
N GLN A 110 -58.68 -7.78 -20.13
CA GLN A 110 -57.41 -7.97 -20.83
C GLN A 110 -56.33 -6.97 -20.38
N ASP A 111 -56.72 -5.73 -20.20
CA ASP A 111 -55.80 -4.67 -19.74
C ASP A 111 -55.38 -4.90 -18.28
N LEU A 112 -56.30 -5.34 -17.43
CA LEU A 112 -56.01 -5.75 -16.05
C LEU A 112 -54.97 -6.86 -16.01
N GLN A 113 -55.14 -7.88 -16.85
CA GLN A 113 -54.24 -9.03 -16.93
C GLN A 113 -52.81 -8.60 -17.40
N LYS A 114 -52.74 -7.71 -18.43
CA LYS A 114 -51.46 -7.17 -18.88
C LYS A 114 -50.73 -6.42 -17.78
N ARG A 115 -51.45 -5.55 -17.03
CA ARG A 115 -50.87 -4.80 -15.93
C ARG A 115 -50.42 -5.69 -14.78
N GLU A 116 -51.15 -6.76 -14.51
CA GLU A 116 -50.77 -7.78 -13.52
C GLU A 116 -49.46 -8.48 -13.92
N ASP A 117 -49.33 -8.84 -15.20
CA ASP A 117 -48.11 -9.48 -15.72
C ASP A 117 -46.92 -8.52 -15.71
N GLU A 118 -47.14 -7.24 -16.03
CA GLU A 118 -46.10 -6.20 -15.92
C GLU A 118 -45.68 -5.97 -14.48
N LEU A 119 -46.64 -5.92 -13.54
CA LEU A 119 -46.34 -5.77 -12.11
C LEU A 119 -45.46 -6.93 -11.61
N ARG A 120 -45.83 -8.18 -11.93
CA ARG A 120 -45.03 -9.35 -11.54
C ARG A 120 -43.61 -9.30 -12.10
N LYS A 121 -43.43 -8.86 -13.35
CA LYS A 121 -42.08 -8.67 -13.94
C LYS A 121 -41.28 -7.60 -13.19
N LEU A 122 -41.95 -6.50 -12.84
CA LEU A 122 -41.29 -5.40 -12.13
C LEU A 122 -40.91 -5.80 -10.71
N GLU A 123 -41.77 -6.54 -10.01
CA GLU A 123 -41.47 -7.12 -8.69
C GLU A 123 -40.29 -8.10 -8.74
N GLY A 124 -40.23 -8.95 -9.77
CA GLY A 124 -39.09 -9.84 -10.00
C GLY A 124 -37.78 -9.06 -10.17
N ASN A 125 -37.77 -8.05 -11.04
CA ASN A 125 -36.62 -7.21 -11.26
C ASN A 125 -36.21 -6.42 -10.01
N PHE A 126 -37.17 -5.95 -9.23
CA PHE A 126 -36.91 -5.28 -7.96
C PHE A 126 -36.20 -6.19 -6.96
N ASN A 127 -36.71 -7.41 -6.80
CA ASN A 127 -36.15 -8.41 -5.90
C ASN A 127 -34.72 -8.80 -6.30
N GLU A 128 -34.45 -8.97 -7.61
CA GLU A 128 -33.09 -9.22 -8.11
C GLU A 128 -32.13 -8.07 -7.79
N LYS A 129 -32.57 -6.84 -8.02
CA LYS A 129 -31.75 -5.66 -7.71
C LYS A 129 -31.53 -5.49 -6.21
N GLN A 130 -32.54 -5.79 -5.39
CA GLN A 130 -32.40 -5.76 -3.93
C GLN A 130 -31.33 -6.76 -3.46
N GLN A 131 -31.39 -8.00 -3.95
CA GLN A 131 -30.38 -9.01 -3.61
C GLN A 131 -28.97 -8.59 -4.04
N LYS A 132 -28.85 -8.02 -5.24
CA LYS A 132 -27.57 -7.51 -5.73
C LYS A 132 -27.06 -6.35 -4.88
N PHE A 133 -27.94 -5.46 -4.46
CA PHE A 133 -27.58 -4.37 -3.55
C PHE A 133 -27.08 -4.88 -2.21
N ASP A 134 -27.77 -5.86 -1.62
CA ASP A 134 -27.38 -6.44 -0.34
C ASP A 134 -26.01 -7.14 -0.42
N LEU A 135 -25.75 -7.86 -1.50
CA LEU A 135 -24.45 -8.50 -1.74
C LEU A 135 -23.32 -7.45 -1.90
N LEU A 136 -23.57 -6.40 -2.68
CA LEU A 136 -22.59 -5.31 -2.85
C LEU A 136 -22.33 -4.57 -1.54
N SER A 137 -23.35 -4.36 -0.71
CA SER A 137 -23.22 -3.71 0.60
C SER A 137 -22.33 -4.52 1.53
N ILE A 138 -22.51 -5.84 1.57
CA ILE A 138 -21.65 -6.75 2.36
C ILE A 138 -20.21 -6.72 1.86
N GLU A 139 -20.02 -6.73 0.54
CA GLU A 139 -18.66 -6.66 -0.04
C GLU A 139 -17.98 -5.32 0.25
N LEU A 140 -18.72 -4.22 0.14
CA LEU A 140 -18.21 -2.88 0.47
C LEU A 140 -17.79 -2.79 1.94
N GLU A 141 -18.60 -3.34 2.86
CA GLU A 141 -18.29 -3.35 4.29
C GLU A 141 -16.99 -4.12 4.57
N LYS A 142 -16.82 -5.31 3.99
CA LYS A 142 -15.58 -6.10 4.10
C LYS A 142 -14.37 -5.33 3.56
N ARG A 143 -14.51 -4.62 2.44
CA ARG A 143 -13.44 -3.82 1.87
C ARG A 143 -13.08 -2.62 2.73
N ASN A 144 -14.08 -1.97 3.32
CA ASN A 144 -13.88 -0.86 4.24
C ASN A 144 -13.19 -1.30 5.54
N GLU A 145 -13.55 -2.47 6.07
CA GLU A 145 -12.85 -3.04 7.23
C GLU A 145 -11.37 -3.32 6.90
N LYS A 146 -11.10 -3.94 5.76
CA LYS A 146 -9.73 -4.22 5.31
C LYS A 146 -8.92 -2.94 5.10
N MET A 147 -9.55 -1.90 4.54
CA MET A 147 -8.91 -0.60 4.36
C MET A 147 -8.57 0.07 5.70
N LYS A 148 -9.47 0.03 6.69
CA LYS A 148 -9.21 0.52 8.05
C LYS A 148 -8.08 -0.24 8.73
N GLU A 149 -8.02 -1.56 8.53
CA GLU A 149 -6.94 -2.38 9.06
C GLU A 149 -5.58 -1.98 8.45
N MET A 150 -5.52 -1.84 7.11
CA MET A 150 -4.31 -1.35 6.42
C MET A 150 -3.90 0.04 6.90
N GLU A 151 -4.85 0.97 7.05
CA GLU A 151 -4.59 2.32 7.55
C GLU A 151 -4.02 2.27 8.99
N SER A 152 -4.59 1.44 9.85
CA SER A 152 -4.08 1.21 11.21
C SER A 152 -2.64 0.72 11.22
N ILE A 153 -2.29 -0.22 10.34
CA ILE A 153 -0.93 -0.76 10.22
C ILE A 153 0.04 0.30 9.70
N LEU A 154 -0.37 1.09 8.68
CA LEU A 154 0.44 2.19 8.16
C LEU A 154 0.71 3.25 9.23
N ASN A 155 -0.31 3.63 9.99
CA ASN A 155 -0.18 4.59 11.09
C ASN A 155 0.74 4.06 12.20
N ARG A 156 0.63 2.77 12.54
CA ARG A 156 1.54 2.11 13.49
C ARG A 156 2.97 2.12 12.96
N LYS A 157 3.18 1.81 11.68
CA LYS A 157 4.49 1.87 11.03
C LYS A 157 5.09 3.25 11.11
N ASP A 158 4.33 4.28 10.76
CA ASP A 158 4.80 5.67 10.79
C ASP A 158 5.15 6.10 12.22
N SER A 159 4.37 5.68 13.20
CA SER A 159 4.66 5.89 14.62
C SER A 159 5.98 5.22 15.03
N VAL A 160 6.19 3.96 14.66
CA VAL A 160 7.43 3.21 14.94
C VAL A 160 8.63 3.87 14.28
N VAL A 161 8.51 4.29 13.01
CA VAL A 161 9.59 4.96 12.27
C VAL A 161 9.94 6.30 12.92
N ASN A 162 8.94 7.08 13.33
CA ASN A 162 9.16 8.36 14.02
C ASN A 162 9.80 8.17 15.39
N ALA A 163 9.32 7.20 16.18
CA ALA A 163 9.91 6.86 17.47
C ALA A 163 11.37 6.40 17.33
N LEU A 164 11.66 5.59 16.32
CA LEU A 164 13.01 5.13 16.01
C LEU A 164 13.92 6.30 15.63
N LYS A 165 13.46 7.18 14.70
CA LYS A 165 14.19 8.38 14.34
C LYS A 165 14.55 9.20 15.58
N ASN A 166 13.58 9.44 16.48
CA ASN A 166 13.79 10.23 17.68
C ASN A 166 14.79 9.58 18.64
N LYS A 167 14.73 8.26 18.84
CA LYS A 167 15.70 7.52 19.65
C LYS A 167 17.12 7.61 19.05
N VAL A 168 17.24 7.44 17.74
CA VAL A 168 18.53 7.56 17.04
C VAL A 168 19.07 8.98 17.12
N SER A 169 18.26 10.00 16.86
CA SER A 169 18.67 11.39 16.97
C SER A 169 19.12 11.72 18.38
N ALA A 170 18.40 11.29 19.40
CA ALA A 170 18.78 11.50 20.82
C ALA A 170 20.11 10.81 21.17
N ALA A 171 20.34 9.57 20.71
CA ALA A 171 21.58 8.84 20.98
C ALA A 171 22.81 9.47 20.28
N LEU A 172 22.59 10.12 19.14
CA LEU A 172 23.62 10.75 18.32
C LEU A 172 23.69 12.27 18.49
N LEU A 173 23.03 12.80 19.53
CA LEU A 173 23.02 14.24 19.84
C LEU A 173 24.47 14.75 19.99
N GLY A 174 24.74 15.91 19.41
CA GLY A 174 26.08 16.54 19.41
C GLY A 174 26.99 16.12 18.24
N LEU A 175 26.57 15.15 17.41
CA LEU A 175 27.28 14.77 16.17
C LEU A 175 26.68 15.41 14.91
N GLU A 176 25.50 16.01 15.00
CA GLU A 176 24.75 16.59 13.87
C GLU A 176 25.52 17.73 13.18
N ASN A 177 26.30 18.51 13.93
CA ASN A 177 27.13 19.59 13.39
C ASN A 177 28.43 19.08 12.73
N ASN A 178 28.73 17.79 12.80
CA ASN A 178 29.96 17.18 12.32
C ASN A 178 29.76 16.27 11.10
N GLY A 179 28.67 16.44 10.34
CA GLY A 179 28.42 15.64 9.13
C GLY A 179 27.56 14.40 9.37
N LEU A 180 26.74 14.40 10.43
CA LEU A 180 25.70 13.41 10.68
C LEU A 180 24.33 14.02 10.41
N SER A 181 23.45 13.28 9.73
CA SER A 181 22.03 13.65 9.60
C SER A 181 21.13 12.43 9.74
N VAL A 182 19.94 12.62 10.34
CA VAL A 182 18.92 11.58 10.49
C VAL A 182 17.66 12.05 9.81
N LYS A 183 17.20 11.30 8.80
CA LYS A 183 16.02 11.64 8.01
C LYS A 183 15.10 10.43 7.85
N ILE A 184 13.80 10.68 7.69
CA ILE A 184 12.85 9.67 7.26
C ILE A 184 12.65 9.83 5.75
N LYS A 185 12.74 8.72 5.02
CA LYS A 185 12.44 8.67 3.60
C LYS A 185 11.81 7.30 3.28
N ASN A 186 10.67 7.30 2.61
CA ASN A 186 9.96 6.08 2.20
C ASN A 186 9.73 5.09 3.37
N GLY A 187 9.30 5.59 4.54
CA GLY A 187 9.04 4.76 5.71
C GLY A 187 10.27 4.06 6.30
N LYS A 188 11.47 4.57 6.05
CA LYS A 188 12.75 4.10 6.61
C LYS A 188 13.49 5.26 7.26
N VAL A 189 14.30 4.95 8.26
CA VAL A 189 15.18 5.95 8.88
C VAL A 189 16.56 5.86 8.24
N TYR A 190 17.00 6.95 7.65
CA TYR A 190 18.32 7.10 7.06
C TYR A 190 19.21 7.90 8.03
N ILE A 191 20.31 7.30 8.43
CA ILE A 191 21.35 7.93 9.21
C ILE A 191 22.53 8.11 8.27
N SER A 192 22.75 9.33 7.80
CA SER A 192 23.86 9.65 6.90
C SER A 192 25.03 10.18 7.71
N LEU A 193 26.22 9.59 7.52
CA LEU A 193 27.46 9.97 8.16
C LEU A 193 28.49 10.28 7.09
N GLU A 194 28.99 11.51 7.08
CA GLU A 194 30.07 11.90 6.17
C GLU A 194 31.35 11.08 6.45
N GLU A 195 32.11 10.79 5.39
CA GLU A 195 33.35 10.02 5.47
C GLU A 195 34.27 10.50 6.59
N LYS A 196 34.46 11.83 6.69
CA LYS A 196 35.36 12.45 7.67
C LYS A 196 35.02 12.14 9.14
N LEU A 197 33.77 11.77 9.43
CA LEU A 197 33.32 11.40 10.78
C LEU A 197 33.74 9.96 11.14
N LEU A 198 33.91 9.13 10.13
CA LEU A 198 34.13 7.69 10.32
C LEU A 198 35.52 7.24 9.92
N PHE A 199 36.07 7.76 8.85
CA PHE A 199 37.28 7.27 8.23
C PHE A 199 38.29 8.42 7.98
N LYS A 200 39.57 8.09 7.98
CA LYS A 200 40.58 8.92 7.34
C LYS A 200 40.39 8.83 5.82
N SER A 201 40.73 9.91 5.12
CA SER A 201 40.56 9.95 3.65
C SER A 201 41.22 8.74 2.97
N GLY A 202 40.47 8.08 2.09
CA GLY A 202 40.92 6.88 1.38
C GLY A 202 41.03 5.60 2.23
N SER A 203 40.77 5.65 3.55
CA SER A 203 40.88 4.51 4.45
C SER A 203 39.59 3.73 4.53
N THR A 204 39.67 2.44 4.83
CA THR A 204 38.58 1.55 5.21
C THR A 204 38.54 1.29 6.73
N SER A 205 39.55 1.76 7.47
CA SER A 205 39.63 1.64 8.92
C SER A 205 38.89 2.81 9.56
N VAL A 206 37.96 2.51 10.45
CA VAL A 206 37.16 3.50 11.19
C VAL A 206 38.03 4.09 12.31
N ASP A 207 38.00 5.39 12.45
CA ASP A 207 38.71 6.07 13.53
C ASP A 207 37.97 5.95 14.88
N GLN A 208 38.64 6.36 15.98
CA GLN A 208 38.07 6.21 17.32
C GLN A 208 36.78 7.03 17.53
N GLY A 209 36.69 8.21 16.88
CA GLY A 209 35.50 9.05 16.95
C GLY A 209 34.30 8.33 16.28
N GLY A 210 34.55 7.76 15.10
CA GLY A 210 33.57 6.96 14.38
C GLY A 210 33.14 5.71 15.16
N VAL A 211 34.10 5.00 15.76
CA VAL A 211 33.77 3.85 16.64
C VAL A 211 32.88 4.24 17.79
N ASN A 212 33.15 5.38 18.44
CA ASN A 212 32.32 5.85 19.55
C ASN A 212 30.90 6.22 19.11
N ALA A 213 30.75 6.83 17.95
CA ALA A 213 29.43 7.15 17.37
C ALA A 213 28.66 5.86 17.05
N LEU A 214 29.31 4.90 16.42
CA LEU A 214 28.71 3.59 16.09
C LEU A 214 28.31 2.80 17.35
N LYS A 215 29.12 2.82 18.39
CA LYS A 215 28.76 2.16 19.68
C LYS A 215 27.55 2.79 20.37
N LYS A 216 27.34 4.10 20.23
CA LYS A 216 26.08 4.73 20.71
C LYS A 216 24.88 4.25 19.92
N LEU A 217 25.03 4.15 18.59
CA LEU A 217 23.97 3.63 17.71
C LEU A 217 23.69 2.16 17.99
N THR A 218 24.70 1.33 18.24
CA THR A 218 24.58 -0.09 18.59
C THR A 218 23.58 -0.30 19.72
N LYS A 219 23.66 0.48 20.80
CA LYS A 219 22.73 0.39 21.95
C LYS A 219 21.27 0.61 21.56
N VAL A 220 21.01 1.53 20.62
CA VAL A 220 19.65 1.77 20.11
C VAL A 220 19.20 0.59 19.24
N LEU A 221 20.08 0.04 18.42
CA LEU A 221 19.78 -1.08 17.52
C LEU A 221 19.54 -2.39 18.26
N GLU A 222 20.20 -2.61 19.38
CA GLU A 222 19.99 -3.76 20.30
C GLU A 222 18.59 -3.72 20.91
N GLN A 223 18.11 -2.55 21.32
CA GLN A 223 16.79 -2.36 21.90
C GLN A 223 15.63 -2.42 20.92
N ASN A 224 15.90 -2.35 19.62
CA ASN A 224 14.89 -2.36 18.57
C ASN A 224 15.13 -3.53 17.62
N THR A 225 14.65 -4.73 18.03
CA THR A 225 14.91 -5.99 17.35
C THR A 225 14.16 -6.18 16.03
N ASP A 226 13.04 -5.49 15.86
CA ASP A 226 12.14 -5.60 14.71
C ASP A 226 12.51 -4.67 13.54
N ILE A 227 13.82 -4.49 13.35
CA ILE A 227 14.36 -3.59 12.33
C ILE A 227 15.46 -4.34 11.57
N ASN A 228 15.42 -4.28 10.25
CA ASN A 228 16.53 -4.65 9.39
C ASN A 228 17.44 -3.43 9.20
N ILE A 229 18.74 -3.68 9.17
CA ILE A 229 19.78 -2.66 9.17
C ILE A 229 20.65 -2.87 7.94
N MET A 230 20.60 -1.94 7.01
CA MET A 230 21.47 -1.92 5.85
C MET A 230 22.49 -0.81 5.98
N ILE A 231 23.76 -1.14 5.81
CA ILE A 231 24.86 -0.17 5.77
C ILE A 231 25.26 -0.01 4.30
N GLU A 232 25.04 1.19 3.77
CA GLU A 232 25.28 1.49 2.37
C GLU A 232 26.41 2.52 2.25
N GLY A 233 27.48 2.15 1.57
CA GLY A 233 28.64 3.00 1.34
C GLY A 233 28.53 3.75 0.02
N HIS A 234 28.93 5.03 0.03
CA HIS A 234 28.99 5.90 -1.14
C HIS A 234 30.35 6.56 -1.25
N THR A 235 30.80 6.76 -2.47
CA THR A 235 32.02 7.52 -2.79
C THR A 235 31.67 8.80 -3.57
N ASP A 236 32.64 9.60 -3.83
CA ASP A 236 32.57 10.64 -4.85
C ASP A 236 32.90 10.09 -6.25
N ASP A 237 32.94 10.97 -7.23
CA ASP A 237 33.24 10.69 -8.66
C ASP A 237 34.73 10.53 -8.97
N ILE A 238 35.63 10.60 -7.96
CA ILE A 238 37.04 10.41 -8.16
C ILE A 238 37.37 8.92 -8.11
N PRO A 239 37.94 8.33 -9.18
CA PRO A 239 38.31 6.93 -9.18
C PRO A 239 39.33 6.59 -8.10
N TYR A 240 38.99 5.57 -7.29
CA TYR A 240 39.94 5.07 -6.30
C TYR A 240 41.01 4.19 -6.99
N ARG A 241 42.32 4.48 -6.76
CA ARG A 241 43.43 3.79 -7.42
C ARG A 241 44.61 3.50 -6.50
N THR A 242 44.43 3.56 -5.20
CA THR A 242 45.57 3.66 -4.27
C THR A 242 46.02 2.31 -3.69
N ASP A 243 45.24 1.23 -3.80
CA ASP A 243 45.52 -0.05 -3.16
C ASP A 243 45.18 -1.23 -4.07
N ALA A 244 46.11 -2.20 -4.17
CA ALA A 244 45.90 -3.44 -4.94
C ALA A 244 44.73 -4.29 -4.39
N ALA A 245 44.37 -4.09 -3.14
CA ALA A 245 43.27 -4.79 -2.49
C ALA A 245 41.89 -4.13 -2.72
N ILE A 246 41.84 -2.92 -3.28
CA ILE A 246 40.61 -2.16 -3.60
C ILE A 246 40.70 -1.75 -5.06
N LYS A 247 39.88 -2.34 -5.91
CA LYS A 247 39.97 -2.14 -7.35
C LYS A 247 39.37 -0.82 -7.81
N ASP A 248 38.25 -0.42 -7.19
CA ASP A 248 37.45 0.73 -7.60
C ASP A 248 36.57 1.27 -6.45
N ASN A 249 35.75 2.23 -6.79
CA ASN A 249 34.80 2.84 -5.86
C ASN A 249 33.72 1.86 -5.36
N TRP A 250 33.39 0.81 -6.12
CA TRP A 250 32.52 -0.24 -5.66
C TRP A 250 33.15 -1.02 -4.50
N ASP A 251 34.37 -1.52 -4.69
CA ASP A 251 35.12 -2.23 -3.66
C ASP A 251 35.29 -1.39 -2.39
N LEU A 252 35.65 -0.09 -2.57
CA LEU A 252 35.83 0.83 -1.45
C LEU A 252 34.55 0.99 -0.64
N SER A 253 33.44 1.24 -1.32
CA SER A 253 32.13 1.47 -0.68
C SER A 253 31.66 0.23 0.10
N VAL A 254 31.79 -0.98 -0.48
CA VAL A 254 31.42 -2.23 0.18
C VAL A 254 32.32 -2.54 1.37
N LYS A 255 33.64 -2.37 1.23
CA LYS A 255 34.59 -2.61 2.32
C LYS A 255 34.35 -1.69 3.51
N ARG A 256 34.04 -0.44 3.27
CA ARG A 256 33.64 0.53 4.31
C ARG A 256 32.37 0.09 5.04
N SER A 257 31.35 -0.33 4.30
CA SER A 257 30.11 -0.82 4.88
C SER A 257 30.35 -2.06 5.75
N THR A 258 31.20 -2.98 5.28
CA THR A 258 31.56 -4.18 6.03
C THR A 258 32.37 -3.87 7.28
N ALA A 259 33.27 -2.87 7.24
CA ALA A 259 34.04 -2.44 8.41
C ALA A 259 33.10 -1.92 9.52
N ILE A 260 32.06 -1.17 9.14
CA ILE A 260 31.05 -0.68 10.09
C ILE A 260 30.25 -1.83 10.69
N ILE A 261 29.80 -2.81 9.89
CA ILE A 261 29.10 -4.00 10.42
C ILE A 261 29.92 -4.68 11.48
N ARG A 262 31.21 -4.86 11.29
CA ARG A 262 32.07 -5.49 12.29
C ARG A 262 32.09 -4.72 13.61
N ILE A 263 32.11 -3.39 13.55
CA ILE A 263 32.06 -2.55 14.75
C ILE A 263 30.69 -2.64 15.43
N LEU A 264 29.60 -2.66 14.64
CA LEU A 264 28.26 -2.82 15.20
C LEU A 264 28.04 -4.19 15.87
N LEU A 265 28.74 -5.22 15.41
CA LEU A 265 28.69 -6.57 15.99
C LEU A 265 29.66 -6.75 17.17
N ASP A 266 30.71 -5.93 17.26
CA ASP A 266 31.73 -6.06 18.29
C ASP A 266 31.17 -5.78 19.69
N GLY A 267 31.09 -6.84 20.50
CA GLY A 267 30.57 -6.78 21.86
C GLY A 267 29.07 -6.44 21.94
N SER A 268 28.30 -6.69 20.87
CA SER A 268 26.86 -6.39 20.80
C SER A 268 25.99 -7.66 20.75
N SER A 269 24.73 -7.51 21.14
CA SER A 269 23.70 -8.53 21.02
C SER A 269 22.90 -8.48 19.71
N ILE A 270 23.33 -7.67 18.72
CA ILE A 270 22.65 -7.56 17.44
C ILE A 270 22.76 -8.89 16.67
N ASN A 271 21.60 -9.45 16.31
CA ASN A 271 21.57 -10.64 15.48
C ASN A 271 22.11 -10.33 14.07
N PRO A 272 23.18 -10.99 13.58
CA PRO A 272 23.78 -10.73 12.27
C PRO A 272 22.84 -10.87 11.08
N ILE A 273 21.77 -11.66 11.17
CA ILE A 273 20.76 -11.82 10.11
C ILE A 273 20.05 -10.51 9.77
N ARG A 274 20.08 -9.54 10.68
CA ARG A 274 19.47 -8.21 10.49
C ARG A 274 20.35 -7.25 9.72
N LEU A 275 21.63 -7.58 9.54
CA LEU A 275 22.64 -6.68 9.00
C LEU A 275 22.96 -7.03 7.55
N THR A 276 23.01 -6.00 6.72
CA THR A 276 23.39 -6.11 5.31
C THR A 276 24.42 -5.04 4.98
N ALA A 277 25.51 -5.40 4.33
CA ALA A 277 26.47 -4.46 3.75
C ALA A 277 26.16 -4.26 2.27
N ALA A 278 26.10 -3.02 1.83
CA ALA A 278 25.91 -2.63 0.44
C ALA A 278 26.92 -1.54 0.05
N GLY A 279 27.23 -1.46 -1.23
CA GLY A 279 28.01 -0.36 -1.81
C GLY A 279 27.29 0.23 -3.01
N ARG A 280 27.44 1.51 -3.22
CA ARG A 280 26.89 2.25 -4.37
C ARG A 280 27.97 2.92 -5.21
N GLY A 281 29.22 2.87 -4.77
CA GLY A 281 30.27 3.64 -5.43
C GLY A 281 29.88 5.11 -5.57
N GLU A 282 30.13 5.70 -6.71
CA GLU A 282 29.80 7.07 -7.09
C GLU A 282 28.41 7.25 -7.71
N PHE A 283 27.64 6.16 -7.93
CA PHE A 283 26.45 6.17 -8.80
C PHE A 283 25.17 6.67 -8.15
N LEU A 284 25.22 7.03 -6.87
CA LEU A 284 24.07 7.65 -6.17
C LEU A 284 24.51 8.89 -5.40
N PRO A 285 24.92 9.98 -6.11
CA PRO A 285 25.34 11.21 -5.47
C PRO A 285 24.16 11.94 -4.81
N VAL A 286 24.40 12.57 -3.66
CA VAL A 286 23.46 13.49 -3.01
C VAL A 286 23.51 14.87 -3.65
N ASP A 287 24.71 15.23 -4.13
CA ASP A 287 24.99 16.51 -4.79
C ASP A 287 25.75 16.19 -6.08
N THR A 288 25.18 16.56 -7.23
CA THR A 288 25.76 16.28 -8.54
C THR A 288 26.82 17.28 -8.99
N ALA A 289 27.04 18.35 -8.22
CA ALA A 289 28.08 19.29 -8.50
C ALA A 289 29.50 18.65 -8.34
N LYS A 290 30.43 19.04 -9.20
CA LYS A 290 31.81 18.53 -9.15
C LYS A 290 32.73 19.38 -8.28
N THR A 291 32.18 20.00 -7.24
CA THR A 291 32.94 20.80 -6.27
C THR A 291 33.47 19.93 -5.13
N ALA A 292 34.46 20.44 -4.41
CA ALA A 292 35.00 19.74 -3.24
C ALA A 292 33.94 19.49 -2.16
N GLU A 293 33.03 20.43 -1.97
CA GLU A 293 31.95 20.38 -1.00
C GLU A 293 30.91 19.32 -1.40
N ALA A 294 30.54 19.23 -2.70
CA ALA A 294 29.65 18.22 -3.22
C ALA A 294 30.25 16.82 -3.06
N ARG A 295 31.52 16.66 -3.42
CA ARG A 295 32.25 15.41 -3.22
C ARG A 295 32.31 14.98 -1.76
N GLN A 296 32.55 15.93 -0.86
CA GLN A 296 32.55 15.63 0.57
C GLN A 296 31.18 15.07 1.04
N LYS A 297 30.05 15.64 0.62
CA LYS A 297 28.71 15.14 0.91
C LYS A 297 28.45 13.77 0.29
N ASN A 298 28.99 13.52 -0.90
CA ASN A 298 28.83 12.26 -1.61
C ASN A 298 29.59 11.13 -0.93
N ARG A 299 30.79 11.41 -0.40
CA ARG A 299 31.55 10.45 0.42
C ARG A 299 30.89 10.30 1.79
N ARG A 300 30.00 9.35 1.88
CA ARG A 300 29.19 9.08 3.08
C ARG A 300 28.90 7.60 3.27
N ILE A 301 28.47 7.28 4.46
CA ILE A 301 27.81 6.03 4.77
C ILE A 301 26.36 6.34 5.14
N GLU A 302 25.46 5.58 4.60
CA GLU A 302 24.06 5.60 5.01
C GLU A 302 23.73 4.31 5.78
N ILE A 303 23.29 4.46 7.03
CA ILE A 303 22.72 3.36 7.81
C ILE A 303 21.23 3.47 7.69
N ILE A 304 20.61 2.50 7.00
CA ILE A 304 19.21 2.48 6.63
C ILE A 304 18.49 1.49 7.52
N LEU A 305 17.60 2.00 8.37
CA LEU A 305 16.82 1.21 9.30
C LEU A 305 15.43 0.99 8.72
N THR A 306 15.10 -0.26 8.45
CA THR A 306 13.82 -0.66 7.85
C THR A 306 13.05 -1.49 8.86
N PRO A 307 11.89 -1.02 9.36
CA PRO A 307 11.00 -1.84 10.16
C PRO A 307 10.54 -3.08 9.39
N LYS A 308 10.42 -4.22 10.06
CA LYS A 308 9.84 -5.43 9.48
C LYS A 308 8.34 -5.21 9.26
N LEU A 309 7.84 -5.60 8.12
CA LEU A 309 6.45 -5.45 7.69
C LEU A 309 5.73 -6.79 7.53
N ASP A 310 6.18 -7.80 8.26
CA ASP A 310 5.70 -9.18 8.14
C ASP A 310 4.18 -9.29 8.36
N GLU A 311 3.59 -8.43 9.22
CA GLU A 311 2.14 -8.37 9.44
C GLU A 311 1.38 -7.83 8.21
N LEU A 312 1.92 -6.81 7.55
CA LEU A 312 1.29 -6.24 6.34
C LEU A 312 1.28 -7.26 5.19
N PHE A 313 2.37 -7.97 5.00
CA PHE A 313 2.46 -8.99 3.95
C PHE A 313 1.51 -10.15 4.21
N LYS A 314 1.32 -10.58 5.47
CA LYS A 314 0.33 -11.64 5.81
C LYS A 314 -1.10 -11.25 5.45
N ILE A 315 -1.49 -9.98 5.60
CA ILE A 315 -2.84 -9.49 5.24
C ILE A 315 -3.03 -9.44 3.73
N LEU A 316 -1.96 -9.12 3.00
CA LEU A 316 -1.99 -9.06 1.54
C LEU A 316 -1.95 -10.45 0.89
N ASP A 317 -1.26 -11.41 1.51
CA ASP A 317 -1.12 -12.77 1.01
C ASP A 317 -2.37 -13.65 1.32
N ASN A 318 -3.24 -13.24 2.25
CA ASN A 318 -4.49 -13.93 2.58
C ASN A 318 -5.68 -13.54 1.66
N ASN A 319 -5.41 -13.31 0.39
CA ASN A 319 -6.42 -13.08 -0.66
C ASN A 319 -6.60 -14.29 -1.56
#